data_3561a603ce6af2b7ee6f70e2bf741912
#
_entry.id   3561a603ce6af2b7ee6f70e2bf741912
#
_cell.length_a   1.000
_cell.length_b   1.000
_cell.length_c   1.000
_cell.angle_alpha   90.00
_cell.angle_beta   90.00
_cell.angle_gamma   90.00
#
_symmetry.space_group_name_H-M   'P 1'
#
loop_
_entity.id
_entity.type
_entity.pdbx_description
1 polymer ?
#
loop_
_entity_poly.entity_id
_entity_poly.type
_entity_poly.pdbx_seq_one_letter_code
_entity_poly.pdbx_strand_id
1 'polypeptide(L)'
;MLKSILGNFSVRFSSAIFNLLIAVLVSRFLGAGGKGEQSLILASITIVLLFHNLVSGASIIYLASRLNPQKLLIVSYLWTITVSFFSYLILIKLAYFIPFISFAIVMLSTLSSFTAINSSLLIGREKITKSNIVNFLVPFLTLSFLFVQFYFFDNKSISAYVLALFFSYLLSLVCSLYFIKAYFFEKETQDSKFQATFKSLFYYGFQNQLAHIFQLLSFRISYFVIEHYNGKEAVGIYSNGISIAEAIWMITSSICLYQYSKISNSTDNEYSMRLTEKLTKVALFISFLVICVVAIIPTNFYTW
;
A
#
# COMPACT_ATOMS: atom_id res chain seq x y z
N MET A 1 10.82 -8.98 21.97
CA MET A 1 9.72 -9.53 21.16
C MET A 1 8.44 -8.70 21.29
N LEU A 2 7.84 -8.57 22.49
CA LEU A 2 6.60 -7.77 22.70
C LEU A 2 6.75 -6.31 22.25
N LYS A 3 7.84 -5.65 22.56
CA LYS A 3 8.17 -4.27 22.15
C LYS A 3 8.18 -4.08 20.61
N SER A 4 8.67 -5.05 19.86
CA SER A 4 8.70 -5.01 18.40
C SER A 4 7.29 -5.22 17.81
N ILE A 5 6.49 -6.10 18.40
CA ILE A 5 5.10 -6.34 17.97
C ILE A 5 4.23 -5.12 18.25
N LEU A 6 4.33 -4.55 19.45
CA LEU A 6 3.62 -3.33 19.82
C LEU A 6 4.05 -2.14 18.95
N GLY A 7 5.36 -2.02 18.65
CA GLY A 7 5.85 -0.98 17.74
C GLY A 7 5.30 -1.11 16.32
N ASN A 8 5.23 -2.32 15.77
CA ASN A 8 4.64 -2.57 14.46
C ASN A 8 3.13 -2.28 14.44
N PHE A 9 2.43 -2.68 15.49
CA PHE A 9 1.00 -2.41 15.63
C PHE A 9 0.73 -0.90 15.71
N SER A 10 1.47 -0.18 16.57
CA SER A 10 1.30 1.26 16.72
C SER A 10 1.53 2.03 15.42
N VAL A 11 2.55 1.66 14.63
CA VAL A 11 2.84 2.29 13.34
C VAL A 11 1.71 2.04 12.35
N ARG A 12 1.23 0.81 12.24
CA ARG A 12 0.11 0.47 11.34
C ARG A 12 -1.18 1.15 11.75
N PHE A 13 -1.49 1.17 13.04
CA PHE A 13 -2.65 1.84 13.57
C PHE A 13 -2.61 3.36 13.34
N SER A 14 -1.48 3.99 13.59
CA SER A 14 -1.30 5.42 13.29
C SER A 14 -1.40 5.72 11.80
N SER A 15 -0.85 4.87 10.93
CA SER A 15 -1.00 4.99 9.47
C SER A 15 -2.47 4.89 9.04
N ALA A 16 -3.25 4.03 9.68
CA ALA A 16 -4.69 3.92 9.45
C ALA A 16 -5.44 5.20 9.80
N ILE A 17 -5.15 5.77 10.98
CA ILE A 17 -5.74 7.04 11.41
C ILE A 17 -5.40 8.14 10.41
N PHE A 18 -4.14 8.25 9.97
CA PHE A 18 -3.76 9.27 8.99
C PHE A 18 -4.45 9.07 7.64
N ASN A 19 -4.59 7.85 7.15
CA ASN A 19 -5.34 7.57 5.93
C ASN A 19 -6.82 7.94 6.05
N LEU A 20 -7.44 7.69 7.22
CA LEU A 20 -8.80 8.12 7.49
C LEU A 20 -8.91 9.65 7.50
N LEU A 21 -7.98 10.34 8.17
CA LEU A 21 -7.93 11.81 8.20
C LEU A 21 -7.73 12.40 6.81
N ILE A 22 -6.87 11.80 5.96
CA ILE A 22 -6.71 12.17 4.55
C ILE A 22 -8.04 12.01 3.81
N ALA A 23 -8.76 10.89 4.00
CA ALA A 23 -10.05 10.67 3.36
C ALA A 23 -11.07 11.73 3.76
N VAL A 24 -11.15 12.07 5.06
CA VAL A 24 -12.02 13.13 5.59
C VAL A 24 -11.64 14.50 5.03
N LEU A 25 -10.36 14.87 5.03
CA LEU A 25 -9.90 16.15 4.49
C LEU A 25 -10.24 16.29 3.01
N VAL A 26 -9.93 15.27 2.21
CA VAL A 26 -10.22 15.29 0.78
C VAL A 26 -11.72 15.38 0.53
N SER A 27 -12.55 14.59 1.21
CA SER A 27 -14.01 14.67 1.09
C SER A 27 -14.54 16.06 1.45
N ARG A 28 -14.03 16.65 2.53
CA ARG A 28 -14.49 17.96 3.02
C ARG A 28 -14.11 19.10 2.08
N PHE A 29 -12.90 19.11 1.53
CA PHE A 29 -12.39 20.25 0.75
C PHE A 29 -12.61 20.10 -0.75
N LEU A 30 -12.64 18.87 -1.29
CA LEU A 30 -12.84 18.62 -2.73
C LEU A 30 -14.28 18.17 -3.06
N GLY A 31 -15.10 17.87 -2.04
CA GLY A 31 -16.45 17.34 -2.26
C GLY A 31 -16.46 15.90 -2.81
N ALA A 32 -17.66 15.39 -3.11
CA ALA A 32 -17.85 14.01 -3.58
C ALA A 32 -17.18 13.77 -4.95
N GLY A 33 -17.26 14.69 -5.88
CA GLY A 33 -16.64 14.58 -7.20
C GLY A 33 -15.11 14.51 -7.12
N GLY A 34 -14.47 15.40 -6.34
CA GLY A 34 -13.02 15.39 -6.13
C GLY A 34 -12.56 14.16 -5.36
N LYS A 35 -13.35 13.67 -4.39
CA LYS A 35 -13.08 12.40 -3.70
C LYS A 35 -13.17 11.21 -4.66
N GLY A 36 -14.13 11.22 -5.58
CA GLY A 36 -14.24 10.20 -6.63
C GLY A 36 -13.00 10.17 -7.51
N GLU A 37 -12.56 11.34 -8.00
CA GLU A 37 -11.36 11.45 -8.82
C GLU A 37 -10.09 10.99 -8.07
N GLN A 38 -9.93 11.37 -6.80
CA GLN A 38 -8.88 10.83 -5.94
C GLN A 38 -8.90 9.31 -5.89
N SER A 39 -10.08 8.72 -5.71
CA SER A 39 -10.23 7.27 -5.57
C SER A 39 -9.91 6.52 -6.86
N LEU A 40 -10.27 7.08 -8.02
CA LEU A 40 -9.91 6.54 -9.34
C LEU A 40 -8.39 6.59 -9.57
N ILE A 41 -7.74 7.70 -9.21
CA ILE A 41 -6.26 7.84 -9.29
C ILE A 41 -5.59 6.78 -8.40
N LEU A 42 -6.03 6.64 -7.14
CA LEU A 42 -5.46 5.63 -6.22
C LEU A 42 -5.73 4.20 -6.70
N ALA A 43 -6.91 3.92 -7.25
CA ALA A 43 -7.22 2.62 -7.83
C ALA A 43 -6.28 2.30 -9.00
N SER A 44 -6.05 3.26 -9.89
CA SER A 44 -5.12 3.12 -11.01
C SER A 44 -3.69 2.89 -10.55
N ILE A 45 -3.20 3.66 -9.57
CA ILE A 45 -1.88 3.44 -8.95
C ILE A 45 -1.80 2.02 -8.39
N THR A 46 -2.82 1.57 -7.66
CA THR A 46 -2.85 0.22 -7.06
C THR A 46 -2.81 -0.88 -8.11
N ILE A 47 -3.52 -0.72 -9.24
CA ILE A 47 -3.49 -1.67 -10.35
C ILE A 47 -2.09 -1.76 -10.96
N VAL A 48 -1.41 -0.64 -11.19
CA VAL A 48 -0.04 -0.63 -11.69
C VAL A 48 0.91 -1.31 -10.69
N LEU A 49 0.74 -1.05 -9.39
CA LEU A 49 1.55 -1.68 -8.33
C LEU A 49 1.39 -3.20 -8.27
N LEU A 50 0.24 -3.77 -8.68
CA LEU A 50 0.09 -5.23 -8.79
C LEU A 50 1.14 -5.85 -9.72
N PHE A 51 1.39 -5.20 -10.87
CA PHE A 51 2.37 -5.68 -11.85
C PHE A 51 3.81 -5.41 -11.39
N HIS A 52 4.08 -4.29 -10.72
CA HIS A 52 5.37 -4.03 -10.08
C HIS A 52 5.72 -5.12 -9.06
N ASN A 53 4.76 -5.53 -8.25
CA ASN A 53 4.97 -6.49 -7.17
C ASN A 53 5.21 -7.94 -7.63
N LEU A 54 5.09 -8.25 -8.92
CA LEU A 54 5.43 -9.56 -9.47
C LEU A 54 6.92 -9.92 -9.28
N VAL A 55 7.81 -8.92 -9.23
CA VAL A 55 9.26 -9.11 -9.06
C VAL A 55 9.76 -8.38 -7.79
N SER A 56 8.86 -8.15 -6.82
CA SER A 56 9.18 -7.45 -5.59
C SER A 56 8.38 -7.97 -4.39
N GLY A 57 8.25 -7.21 -3.33
CA GLY A 57 7.43 -7.58 -2.18
C GLY A 57 7.90 -8.86 -1.49
N ALA A 58 7.01 -9.84 -1.39
CA ALA A 58 7.27 -11.09 -0.68
C ALA A 58 8.47 -11.89 -1.24
N SER A 59 8.72 -11.85 -2.55
CA SER A 59 9.87 -12.52 -3.15
C SER A 59 11.20 -11.94 -2.68
N ILE A 60 11.29 -10.61 -2.56
CA ILE A 60 12.49 -9.94 -2.01
C ILE A 60 12.67 -10.32 -0.54
N ILE A 61 11.60 -10.29 0.26
CA ILE A 61 11.68 -10.66 1.68
C ILE A 61 12.25 -12.07 1.84
N TYR A 62 11.77 -13.02 1.04
CA TYR A 62 12.23 -14.42 1.09
C TYR A 62 13.66 -14.59 0.60
N LEU A 63 14.05 -13.90 -0.46
CA LEU A 63 15.35 -14.06 -1.10
C LEU A 63 16.44 -13.16 -0.50
N ALA A 64 16.11 -12.15 0.29
CA ALA A 64 17.04 -11.18 0.87
C ALA A 64 18.13 -11.80 1.74
N SER A 65 17.82 -12.92 2.43
CA SER A 65 18.80 -13.67 3.22
C SER A 65 19.61 -14.69 2.41
N ARG A 66 19.23 -14.95 1.15
CA ARG A 66 19.76 -16.06 0.33
C ARG A 66 20.56 -15.60 -0.89
N LEU A 67 20.25 -14.41 -1.40
CA LEU A 67 20.87 -13.85 -2.59
C LEU A 67 21.50 -12.49 -2.28
N ASN A 68 22.39 -12.04 -3.18
CA ASN A 68 23.03 -10.74 -3.08
C ASN A 68 21.96 -9.62 -3.14
N PRO A 69 21.86 -8.73 -2.13
CA PRO A 69 20.87 -7.67 -2.08
C PRO A 69 21.01 -6.67 -3.24
N GLN A 70 22.22 -6.40 -3.70
CA GLN A 70 22.45 -5.50 -4.83
C GLN A 70 21.79 -6.03 -6.12
N LYS A 71 21.97 -7.33 -6.43
CA LYS A 71 21.34 -7.96 -7.60
C LYS A 71 19.82 -7.99 -7.47
N LEU A 72 19.28 -8.26 -6.27
CA LEU A 72 17.84 -8.20 -6.01
C LEU A 72 17.27 -6.80 -6.29
N LEU A 73 17.94 -5.73 -5.81
CA LEU A 73 17.52 -4.35 -6.04
C LEU A 73 17.57 -3.98 -7.51
N ILE A 74 18.69 -4.26 -8.21
CA ILE A 74 18.85 -3.92 -9.64
C ILE A 74 17.76 -4.60 -10.48
N VAL A 75 17.55 -5.91 -10.29
CA VAL A 75 16.52 -6.65 -11.04
C VAL A 75 15.14 -6.09 -10.80
N SER A 76 14.78 -5.82 -9.54
CA SER A 76 13.46 -5.30 -9.18
C SER A 76 13.25 -3.86 -9.66
N TYR A 77 14.28 -3.02 -9.64
CA TYR A 77 14.19 -1.65 -10.17
C TYR A 77 14.04 -1.65 -11.70
N LEU A 78 14.80 -2.47 -12.41
CA LEU A 78 14.66 -2.60 -13.87
C LEU A 78 13.27 -3.11 -14.26
N TRP A 79 12.75 -4.09 -13.52
CA TRP A 79 11.38 -4.56 -13.71
C TRP A 79 10.36 -3.43 -13.51
N THR A 80 10.48 -2.68 -12.42
CA THR A 80 9.60 -1.54 -12.13
C THR A 80 9.62 -0.51 -13.26
N ILE A 81 10.80 -0.13 -13.76
CA ILE A 81 10.93 0.82 -14.88
C ILE A 81 10.27 0.26 -16.14
N THR A 82 10.48 -1.02 -16.44
CA THR A 82 9.87 -1.66 -17.62
C THR A 82 8.34 -1.66 -17.53
N VAL A 83 7.79 -2.09 -16.39
CA VAL A 83 6.34 -2.09 -16.16
C VAL A 83 5.78 -0.67 -16.21
N SER A 84 6.47 0.32 -15.63
CA SER A 84 6.05 1.73 -15.67
C SER A 84 5.96 2.25 -17.10
N PHE A 85 6.94 1.94 -17.95
CA PHE A 85 6.92 2.31 -19.35
C PHE A 85 5.71 1.74 -20.09
N PHE A 86 5.45 0.44 -19.97
CA PHE A 86 4.29 -0.18 -20.60
C PHE A 86 2.96 0.31 -20.01
N SER A 87 2.89 0.54 -18.71
CA SER A 87 1.70 1.10 -18.06
C SER A 87 1.37 2.50 -18.58
N TYR A 88 2.38 3.33 -18.83
CA TYR A 88 2.19 4.66 -19.42
C TYR A 88 1.61 4.59 -20.84
N LEU A 89 2.16 3.71 -21.68
CA LEU A 89 1.63 3.49 -23.03
C LEU A 89 0.18 3.01 -23.04
N ILE A 90 -0.16 2.09 -22.11
CA ILE A 90 -1.53 1.58 -21.96
C ILE A 90 -2.47 2.70 -21.51
N LEU A 91 -2.11 3.48 -20.49
CA LEU A 91 -2.96 4.56 -19.98
C LEU A 91 -3.22 5.65 -21.02
N ILE A 92 -2.21 6.00 -21.81
CA ILE A 92 -2.40 6.96 -22.93
C ILE A 92 -3.32 6.37 -23.99
N LYS A 93 -3.15 5.11 -24.37
CA LYS A 93 -3.98 4.45 -25.38
C LYS A 93 -5.44 4.30 -24.94
N LEU A 94 -5.67 4.03 -23.67
CA LEU A 94 -7.02 3.95 -23.11
C LEU A 94 -7.73 5.32 -23.08
N ALA A 95 -6.97 6.42 -23.07
CA ALA A 95 -7.46 7.80 -23.03
C ALA A 95 -8.49 8.09 -21.91
N TYR A 96 -8.45 7.30 -20.83
CA TYR A 96 -9.38 7.43 -19.71
C TYR A 96 -9.07 8.66 -18.85
N PHE A 97 -7.78 8.96 -18.68
CA PHE A 97 -7.30 10.17 -18.00
C PHE A 97 -6.63 11.12 -18.98
N ILE A 98 -6.65 12.40 -18.66
CA ILE A 98 -5.81 13.36 -19.39
C ILE A 98 -4.33 12.98 -19.27
N PRO A 99 -3.50 13.29 -20.28
CA PRO A 99 -2.07 12.86 -20.32
C PRO A 99 -1.28 13.20 -19.06
N PHE A 100 -1.56 14.38 -18.46
CA PHE A 100 -0.90 14.80 -17.21
C PHE A 100 -1.21 13.87 -16.04
N ILE A 101 -2.47 13.46 -15.85
CA ILE A 101 -2.87 12.53 -14.77
C ILE A 101 -2.33 11.14 -15.04
N SER A 102 -2.35 10.67 -16.30
CA SER A 102 -1.75 9.39 -16.69
C SER A 102 -0.26 9.34 -16.34
N PHE A 103 0.49 10.39 -16.63
CA PHE A 103 1.89 10.52 -16.24
C PHE A 103 2.07 10.51 -14.73
N ALA A 104 1.24 11.28 -14.00
CA ALA A 104 1.28 11.34 -12.55
C ALA A 104 1.01 9.97 -11.90
N ILE A 105 0.03 9.21 -12.38
CA ILE A 105 -0.28 7.85 -11.91
C ILE A 105 0.95 6.95 -12.03
N VAL A 106 1.59 6.92 -13.20
CA VAL A 106 2.75 6.06 -13.45
C VAL A 106 3.94 6.50 -12.59
N MET A 107 4.20 7.79 -12.51
CA MET A 107 5.29 8.34 -11.70
C MET A 107 5.10 8.04 -10.21
N LEU A 108 3.89 8.24 -9.67
CA LEU A 108 3.56 7.93 -8.28
C LEU A 108 3.66 6.43 -7.99
N SER A 109 3.18 5.58 -8.88
CA SER A 109 3.30 4.13 -8.73
C SER A 109 4.77 3.67 -8.77
N THR A 110 5.60 4.29 -9.61
CA THR A 110 7.05 4.01 -9.69
C THR A 110 7.78 4.37 -8.40
N LEU A 111 7.54 5.59 -7.87
CA LEU A 111 8.12 6.04 -6.60
C LEU A 111 7.70 5.15 -5.43
N SER A 112 6.41 4.81 -5.38
CA SER A 112 5.85 3.90 -4.38
C SER A 112 6.46 2.50 -4.48
N SER A 113 6.65 1.97 -5.71
CA SER A 113 7.25 0.66 -5.93
C SER A 113 8.71 0.63 -5.49
N PHE A 114 9.52 1.63 -5.82
CA PHE A 114 10.90 1.71 -5.35
C PHE A 114 10.98 1.73 -3.82
N THR A 115 10.11 2.51 -3.18
CA THR A 115 10.02 2.55 -1.72
C THR A 115 9.62 1.18 -1.14
N ALA A 116 8.67 0.48 -1.77
CA ALA A 116 8.22 -0.84 -1.36
C ALA A 116 9.32 -1.92 -1.53
N ILE A 117 10.10 -1.87 -2.62
CA ILE A 117 11.26 -2.72 -2.84
C ILE A 117 12.28 -2.57 -1.71
N ASN A 118 12.63 -1.31 -1.37
CA ASN A 118 13.57 -1.00 -0.30
C ASN A 118 13.05 -1.48 1.08
N SER A 119 11.78 -1.22 1.37
CA SER A 119 11.10 -1.71 2.57
C SER A 119 11.11 -3.23 2.67
N SER A 120 10.88 -3.93 1.56
CA SER A 120 10.89 -5.40 1.51
C SER A 120 12.28 -5.96 1.78
N LEU A 121 13.34 -5.32 1.24
CA LEU A 121 14.72 -5.69 1.55
C LEU A 121 15.03 -5.49 3.04
N LEU A 122 14.61 -4.36 3.62
CA LEU A 122 14.79 -4.10 5.06
C LEU A 122 14.09 -5.15 5.91
N ILE A 123 12.87 -5.56 5.55
CA ILE A 123 12.14 -6.63 6.25
C ILE A 123 12.88 -7.96 6.14
N GLY A 124 13.31 -8.35 4.93
CA GLY A 124 14.04 -9.58 4.69
C GLY A 124 15.41 -9.65 5.40
N ARG A 125 15.97 -8.47 5.71
CA ARG A 125 17.20 -8.31 6.52
C ARG A 125 16.91 -8.02 8.00
N GLU A 126 15.68 -8.30 8.48
CA GLU A 126 15.24 -8.13 9.87
C GLU A 126 15.31 -6.69 10.40
N LYS A 127 15.42 -5.69 9.52
CA LYS A 127 15.40 -4.26 9.88
C LYS A 127 13.98 -3.69 9.88
N ILE A 128 13.04 -4.40 10.51
CA ILE A 128 11.61 -4.13 10.50
C ILE A 128 11.29 -2.71 10.96
N THR A 129 11.98 -2.20 11.99
CA THR A 129 11.76 -0.84 12.50
C THR A 129 12.04 0.21 11.43
N LYS A 130 13.11 0.04 10.62
CA LYS A 130 13.43 0.96 9.53
C LYS A 130 12.37 0.93 8.44
N SER A 131 11.91 -0.26 8.06
CA SER A 131 10.80 -0.43 7.11
C SER A 131 9.51 0.24 7.62
N ASN A 132 9.21 0.11 8.90
CA ASN A 132 8.04 0.75 9.51
C ASN A 132 8.12 2.28 9.46
N ILE A 133 9.28 2.88 9.72
CA ILE A 133 9.47 4.33 9.58
C ILE A 133 9.18 4.77 8.15
N VAL A 134 9.73 4.08 7.15
CA VAL A 134 9.49 4.39 5.73
C VAL A 134 8.01 4.33 5.38
N ASN A 135 7.32 3.26 5.81
CA ASN A 135 5.90 3.08 5.51
C ASN A 135 4.99 4.08 6.25
N PHE A 136 5.39 4.51 7.45
CA PHE A 136 4.67 5.52 8.23
C PHE A 136 4.81 6.92 7.63
N LEU A 137 5.98 7.24 7.05
CA LEU A 137 6.24 8.56 6.47
C LEU A 137 5.24 8.91 5.37
N VAL A 138 4.80 7.95 4.56
CA VAL A 138 3.89 8.23 3.44
C VAL A 138 2.57 8.84 3.92
N PRO A 139 1.73 8.20 4.75
CA PRO A 139 0.48 8.79 5.17
C PRO A 139 0.68 10.04 6.05
N PHE A 140 1.73 10.08 6.87
CA PHE A 140 2.06 11.25 7.68
C PHE A 140 2.37 12.47 6.82
N LEU A 141 3.27 12.34 5.86
CA LEU A 141 3.66 13.44 4.98
C LEU A 141 2.52 13.84 4.05
N THR A 142 1.74 12.87 3.53
CA THR A 142 0.58 13.19 2.69
C THR A 142 -0.43 14.04 3.45
N LEU A 143 -0.75 13.68 4.69
CA LEU A 143 -1.63 14.48 5.53
C LEU A 143 -1.05 15.90 5.77
N SER A 144 0.22 15.97 6.12
CA SER A 144 0.90 17.23 6.40
C SER A 144 0.92 18.16 5.17
N PHE A 145 1.28 17.62 3.99
CA PHE A 145 1.29 18.40 2.75
C PHE A 145 -0.11 18.83 2.31
N LEU A 146 -1.11 17.97 2.47
CA LEU A 146 -2.50 18.35 2.20
C LEU A 146 -2.99 19.44 3.14
N PHE A 147 -2.66 19.34 4.41
CA PHE A 147 -2.99 20.39 5.38
C PHE A 147 -2.40 21.73 4.95
N VAL A 148 -1.11 21.76 4.59
CA VAL A 148 -0.44 22.96 4.09
C VAL A 148 -1.09 23.49 2.82
N GLN A 149 -1.39 22.63 1.85
CA GLN A 149 -2.03 23.03 0.58
C GLN A 149 -3.43 23.62 0.78
N PHE A 150 -4.24 23.01 1.64
CA PHE A 150 -5.64 23.42 1.81
C PHE A 150 -5.80 24.66 2.71
N TYR A 151 -4.96 24.81 3.75
CA TYR A 151 -5.12 25.89 4.73
C TYR A 151 -4.19 27.09 4.49
N PHE A 152 -2.97 26.88 3.96
CA PHE A 152 -2.04 27.97 3.73
C PHE A 152 -2.03 28.48 2.30
N PHE A 153 -2.19 27.59 1.31
CA PHE A 153 -2.19 27.96 -0.10
C PHE A 153 -3.61 28.04 -0.71
N ASP A 154 -4.63 27.72 0.05
CA ASP A 154 -6.05 27.65 -0.38
C ASP A 154 -6.26 26.86 -1.69
N ASN A 155 -5.33 25.93 -1.99
CA ASN A 155 -5.35 25.12 -3.20
C ASN A 155 -6.19 23.85 -2.99
N LYS A 156 -7.51 23.97 -3.16
CA LYS A 156 -8.49 22.89 -2.98
C LYS A 156 -8.76 22.19 -4.30
N SER A 157 -7.74 21.55 -4.86
CA SER A 157 -7.81 20.87 -6.15
C SER A 157 -7.21 19.45 -6.09
N ILE A 158 -7.57 18.62 -7.09
CA ILE A 158 -6.99 17.27 -7.20
C ILE A 158 -5.47 17.33 -7.46
N SER A 159 -4.98 18.38 -8.11
CA SER A 159 -3.56 18.59 -8.32
C SER A 159 -2.79 18.80 -7.01
N ALA A 160 -3.40 19.47 -6.00
CA ALA A 160 -2.83 19.58 -4.67
C ALA A 160 -2.64 18.21 -4.01
N TYR A 161 -3.63 17.31 -4.17
CA TYR A 161 -3.53 15.94 -3.68
C TYR A 161 -2.43 15.16 -4.40
N VAL A 162 -2.33 15.24 -5.72
CA VAL A 162 -1.27 14.59 -6.51
C VAL A 162 0.11 15.08 -6.11
N LEU A 163 0.27 16.40 -5.89
CA LEU A 163 1.52 16.98 -5.40
C LEU A 163 1.87 16.51 -3.98
N ALA A 164 0.89 16.44 -3.09
CA ALA A 164 1.09 15.94 -1.74
C ALA A 164 1.58 14.48 -1.74
N LEU A 165 0.99 13.62 -2.57
CA LEU A 165 1.45 12.25 -2.77
C LEU A 165 2.87 12.20 -3.35
N PHE A 166 3.15 13.04 -4.35
CA PHE A 166 4.46 13.08 -4.99
C PHE A 166 5.57 13.36 -3.98
N PHE A 167 5.45 14.44 -3.21
CA PHE A 167 6.44 14.79 -2.20
C PHE A 167 6.54 13.74 -1.09
N SER A 168 5.41 13.13 -0.70
CA SER A 168 5.39 12.08 0.32
C SER A 168 6.12 10.82 -0.14
N TYR A 169 5.89 10.36 -1.35
CA TYR A 169 6.58 9.20 -1.92
C TYR A 169 8.05 9.51 -2.18
N LEU A 170 8.37 10.70 -2.67
CA LEU A 170 9.76 11.13 -2.91
C LEU A 170 10.58 11.14 -1.61
N LEU A 171 10.07 11.79 -0.56
CA LEU A 171 10.76 11.84 0.73
C LEU A 171 10.86 10.47 1.40
N SER A 172 9.81 9.65 1.29
CA SER A 172 9.84 8.27 1.76
C SER A 172 10.87 7.42 1.00
N LEU A 173 10.97 7.61 -0.32
CA LEU A 173 12.00 6.97 -1.15
C LEU A 173 13.41 7.39 -0.72
N VAL A 174 13.66 8.69 -0.54
CA VAL A 174 14.97 9.20 -0.07
C VAL A 174 15.34 8.59 1.29
N CYS A 175 14.39 8.55 2.23
CA CYS A 175 14.57 7.92 3.53
C CYS A 175 14.89 6.41 3.38
N SER A 176 14.18 5.71 2.52
CA SER A 176 14.41 4.27 2.28
C SER A 176 15.78 4.00 1.65
N LEU A 177 16.21 4.83 0.69
CA LEU A 177 17.54 4.75 0.07
C LEU A 177 18.65 4.99 1.11
N TYR A 178 18.47 5.95 2.00
CA TYR A 178 19.40 6.16 3.11
C TYR A 178 19.55 4.91 4.00
N PHE A 179 18.45 4.21 4.29
CA PHE A 179 18.49 3.02 5.13
C PHE A 179 19.11 1.79 4.44
N ILE A 180 19.01 1.70 3.10
CA ILE A 180 19.56 0.57 2.35
C ILE A 180 20.93 0.84 1.75
N LYS A 181 21.49 2.05 1.89
CA LYS A 181 22.77 2.44 1.26
C LYS A 181 23.91 1.43 1.46
N ALA A 182 24.00 0.83 2.66
CA ALA A 182 25.03 -0.15 2.97
C ALA A 182 24.95 -1.41 2.10
N TYR A 183 23.74 -1.80 1.66
CA TYR A 183 23.54 -3.00 0.86
C TYR A 183 23.93 -2.83 -0.62
N PHE A 184 24.10 -1.59 -1.09
CA PHE A 184 24.64 -1.32 -2.42
C PHE A 184 26.16 -1.60 -2.51
N PHE A 185 26.86 -1.60 -1.38
CA PHE A 185 28.31 -1.81 -1.28
C PHE A 185 28.65 -3.15 -0.62
N GLU A 186 27.66 -3.99 -0.34
CA GLU A 186 27.89 -5.33 0.21
C GLU A 186 28.60 -6.19 -0.82
N LYS A 187 29.76 -6.76 -0.45
CA LYS A 187 30.57 -7.61 -1.37
C LYS A 187 29.77 -8.85 -1.78
N GLU A 188 29.91 -9.25 -3.02
CA GLU A 188 29.29 -10.44 -3.58
C GLU A 188 29.75 -11.69 -2.81
N THR A 189 28.81 -12.32 -2.10
CA THR A 189 29.05 -13.59 -1.41
C THR A 189 28.69 -14.80 -2.27
N GLN A 190 27.87 -14.61 -3.31
CA GLN A 190 27.48 -15.64 -4.26
C GLN A 190 27.33 -15.03 -5.66
N ASP A 191 28.00 -15.61 -6.64
CA ASP A 191 27.91 -15.22 -8.04
C ASP A 191 26.65 -15.80 -8.71
N SER A 192 25.49 -15.22 -8.39
CA SER A 192 24.25 -15.56 -9.06
C SER A 192 24.13 -14.77 -10.37
N LYS A 193 23.89 -15.49 -11.49
CA LYS A 193 23.62 -14.83 -12.77
C LYS A 193 22.34 -13.99 -12.68
N PHE A 194 22.32 -12.81 -13.32
CA PHE A 194 21.17 -11.90 -13.36
C PHE A 194 19.86 -12.64 -13.74
N GLN A 195 19.91 -13.48 -14.78
CA GLN A 195 18.78 -14.24 -15.26
C GLN A 195 18.24 -15.24 -14.21
N ALA A 196 19.12 -15.87 -13.42
CA ALA A 196 18.71 -16.77 -12.34
C ALA A 196 18.01 -16.01 -11.21
N THR A 197 18.53 -14.83 -10.87
CA THR A 197 17.91 -13.93 -9.88
C THR A 197 16.52 -13.47 -10.34
N PHE A 198 16.38 -13.05 -11.59
CA PHE A 198 15.08 -12.66 -12.15
C PHE A 198 14.08 -13.82 -12.12
N LYS A 199 14.50 -15.01 -12.59
CA LYS A 199 13.63 -16.21 -12.59
C LYS A 199 13.15 -16.57 -11.17
N SER A 200 14.03 -16.48 -10.19
CA SER A 200 13.68 -16.76 -8.79
C SER A 200 12.71 -15.71 -8.24
N LEU A 201 12.97 -14.42 -8.45
CA LEU A 201 12.09 -13.33 -8.03
C LEU A 201 10.72 -13.45 -8.67
N PHE A 202 10.65 -13.69 -9.99
CA PHE A 202 9.41 -13.83 -10.71
C PHE A 202 8.61 -15.06 -10.25
N TYR A 203 9.26 -16.22 -10.08
CA TYR A 203 8.60 -17.45 -9.64
C TYR A 203 7.93 -17.29 -8.27
N TYR A 204 8.69 -16.84 -7.27
CA TYR A 204 8.14 -16.63 -5.92
C TYR A 204 7.16 -15.46 -5.86
N GLY A 205 7.42 -14.41 -6.62
CA GLY A 205 6.54 -13.23 -6.69
C GLY A 205 5.21 -13.55 -7.35
N PHE A 206 5.22 -14.25 -8.49
CA PHE A 206 4.00 -14.60 -9.24
C PHE A 206 3.04 -15.44 -8.41
N GLN A 207 3.54 -16.50 -7.77
CA GLN A 207 2.70 -17.37 -6.94
C GLN A 207 2.01 -16.61 -5.80
N ASN A 208 2.77 -15.73 -5.12
CA ASN A 208 2.23 -14.96 -4.02
C ASN A 208 1.31 -13.83 -4.49
N GLN A 209 1.57 -13.27 -5.68
CA GLN A 209 0.86 -12.11 -6.20
C GLN A 209 -0.45 -12.49 -6.91
N LEU A 210 -0.59 -13.73 -7.39
CA LEU A 210 -1.77 -14.15 -8.16
C LEU A 210 -3.08 -13.97 -7.35
N ALA A 211 -3.09 -14.39 -6.09
CA ALA A 211 -4.23 -14.20 -5.20
C ALA A 211 -4.52 -12.71 -4.96
N HIS A 212 -3.48 -11.90 -4.77
CA HIS A 212 -3.60 -10.45 -4.59
C HIS A 212 -4.12 -9.74 -5.84
N ILE A 213 -3.73 -10.19 -7.04
CA ILE A 213 -4.24 -9.64 -8.30
C ILE A 213 -5.76 -9.80 -8.36
N PHE A 214 -6.28 -11.01 -8.17
CA PHE A 214 -7.72 -11.24 -8.21
C PHE A 214 -8.47 -10.48 -7.12
N GLN A 215 -7.96 -10.45 -5.90
CA GLN A 215 -8.56 -9.72 -4.79
C GLN A 215 -8.63 -8.21 -5.07
N LEU A 216 -7.52 -7.59 -5.47
CA LEU A 216 -7.47 -6.15 -5.71
C LEU A 216 -8.26 -5.73 -6.95
N LEU A 217 -8.22 -6.52 -8.01
CA LEU A 217 -9.05 -6.25 -9.18
C LEU A 217 -10.53 -6.28 -8.81
N SER A 218 -10.96 -7.26 -8.01
CA SER A 218 -12.35 -7.33 -7.54
C SER A 218 -12.76 -6.07 -6.78
N PHE A 219 -11.90 -5.50 -5.95
CA PHE A 219 -12.21 -4.29 -5.19
C PHE A 219 -12.07 -3.00 -6.01
N ARG A 220 -11.08 -2.90 -6.90
CA ARG A 220 -10.78 -1.64 -7.61
C ARG A 220 -11.51 -1.48 -8.94
N ILE A 221 -11.87 -2.59 -9.61
CA ILE A 221 -12.69 -2.53 -10.84
C ILE A 221 -14.05 -1.90 -10.55
N SER A 222 -14.63 -2.14 -9.38
CA SER A 222 -15.91 -1.55 -8.97
C SER A 222 -15.92 -0.02 -9.08
N TYR A 223 -14.80 0.68 -8.84
CA TYR A 223 -14.70 2.12 -8.96
C TYR A 223 -14.91 2.59 -10.41
N PHE A 224 -14.29 1.90 -11.37
CA PHE A 224 -14.41 2.22 -12.79
C PHE A 224 -15.81 1.88 -13.34
N VAL A 225 -16.40 0.79 -12.84
CA VAL A 225 -17.78 0.43 -13.19
C VAL A 225 -18.77 1.48 -12.67
N ILE A 226 -18.65 1.86 -11.40
CA ILE A 226 -19.52 2.90 -10.80
C ILE A 226 -19.32 4.23 -11.53
N GLU A 227 -18.07 4.61 -11.83
CA GLU A 227 -17.80 5.85 -12.55
C GLU A 227 -18.48 5.87 -13.93
N HIS A 228 -18.39 4.77 -14.67
CA HIS A 228 -18.97 4.65 -16.01
C HIS A 228 -20.49 4.82 -16.02
N TYR A 229 -21.19 4.25 -15.03
CA TYR A 229 -22.67 4.28 -14.98
C TYR A 229 -23.24 5.44 -14.15
N ASN A 230 -22.58 5.87 -13.11
CA ASN A 230 -23.12 6.79 -12.11
C ASN A 230 -22.25 8.05 -11.91
N GLY A 231 -21.09 8.14 -12.59
CA GLY A 231 -20.20 9.30 -12.53
C GLY A 231 -19.30 9.34 -11.29
N LYS A 232 -18.40 10.35 -11.27
CA LYS A 232 -17.35 10.50 -10.26
C LYS A 232 -17.90 10.76 -8.85
N GLU A 233 -19.04 11.44 -8.72
CA GLU A 233 -19.66 11.70 -7.41
C GLU A 233 -20.09 10.41 -6.71
N ALA A 234 -20.68 9.47 -7.47
CA ALA A 234 -21.04 8.16 -6.93
C ALA A 234 -19.82 7.35 -6.48
N VAL A 235 -18.71 7.44 -7.22
CA VAL A 235 -17.43 6.84 -6.80
C VAL A 235 -16.94 7.48 -5.49
N GLY A 236 -17.08 8.79 -5.34
CA GLY A 236 -16.71 9.51 -4.13
C GLY A 236 -17.46 8.99 -2.89
N ILE A 237 -18.77 8.89 -2.98
CA ILE A 237 -19.64 8.36 -1.91
C ILE A 237 -19.28 6.90 -1.61
N TYR A 238 -19.20 6.06 -2.65
CA TYR A 238 -18.84 4.65 -2.51
C TYR A 238 -17.47 4.46 -1.86
N SER A 239 -16.46 5.25 -2.25
CA SER A 239 -15.10 5.16 -1.72
C SER A 239 -14.99 5.55 -0.25
N ASN A 240 -15.86 6.43 0.25
CA ASN A 240 -15.93 6.74 1.67
C ASN A 240 -16.40 5.51 2.48
N GLY A 241 -17.43 4.81 2.01
CA GLY A 241 -17.88 3.54 2.60
C GLY A 241 -16.77 2.47 2.59
N ILE A 242 -16.07 2.33 1.47
CA ILE A 242 -14.94 1.39 1.37
C ILE A 242 -13.81 1.77 2.34
N SER A 243 -13.49 3.06 2.50
CA SER A 243 -12.43 3.50 3.44
C SER A 243 -12.74 3.09 4.88
N ILE A 244 -14.01 3.13 5.28
CA ILE A 244 -14.48 2.67 6.60
C ILE A 244 -14.36 1.13 6.70
N ALA A 245 -14.79 0.40 5.68
CA ALA A 245 -14.68 -1.05 5.63
C ALA A 245 -13.22 -1.53 5.67
N GLU A 246 -12.32 -0.84 4.94
CA GLU A 246 -10.87 -1.11 4.96
C GLU A 246 -10.26 -0.84 6.35
N ALA A 247 -10.73 0.17 7.09
CA ALA A 247 -10.29 0.41 8.46
C ALA A 247 -10.69 -0.74 9.42
N ILE A 248 -11.89 -1.30 9.27
CA ILE A 248 -12.33 -2.48 10.02
C ILE A 248 -11.47 -3.70 9.66
N TRP A 249 -11.23 -3.91 8.37
CA TRP A 249 -10.39 -5.01 7.89
C TRP A 249 -8.95 -4.92 8.40
N MET A 250 -8.41 -3.73 8.59
CA MET A 250 -7.07 -3.53 9.13
C MET A 250 -6.93 -4.03 10.58
N ILE A 251 -7.97 -3.90 11.40
CA ILE A 251 -8.00 -4.45 12.76
C ILE A 251 -7.88 -5.98 12.69
N THR A 252 -8.71 -6.59 11.86
CA THR A 252 -8.73 -8.05 11.65
C THR A 252 -7.40 -8.57 11.10
N SER A 253 -6.83 -7.88 10.10
CA SER A 253 -5.54 -8.26 9.51
C SER A 253 -4.37 -8.15 10.51
N SER A 254 -4.45 -7.22 11.46
CA SER A 254 -3.44 -7.11 12.54
C SER A 254 -3.50 -8.30 13.50
N ILE A 255 -4.70 -8.77 13.82
CA ILE A 255 -4.93 -9.99 14.64
C ILE A 255 -4.40 -11.22 13.89
N CYS A 256 -4.72 -11.34 12.60
CA CYS A 256 -4.23 -12.43 11.74
C CYS A 256 -2.70 -12.47 11.67
N LEU A 257 -2.03 -11.33 11.59
CA LEU A 257 -0.57 -11.27 11.56
C LEU A 257 0.06 -11.77 12.86
N TYR A 258 -0.53 -11.40 14.01
CA TYR A 258 -0.11 -11.91 15.32
C TYR A 258 -0.32 -13.43 15.41
N GLN A 259 -1.50 -13.90 15.01
CA GLN A 259 -1.84 -15.32 14.95
C GLN A 259 -0.85 -16.10 14.11
N TYR A 260 -0.59 -15.67 12.88
CA TYR A 260 0.37 -16.28 11.96
C TYR A 260 1.77 -16.38 12.58
N SER A 261 2.25 -15.29 13.19
CA SER A 261 3.55 -15.28 13.84
C SER A 261 3.65 -16.29 15.00
N LYS A 262 2.58 -16.50 15.75
CA LYS A 262 2.56 -17.47 16.87
C LYS A 262 2.45 -18.90 16.39
N ILE A 263 1.60 -19.17 15.41
CA ILE A 263 1.39 -20.51 14.86
C ILE A 263 2.64 -21.00 14.11
N SER A 264 3.26 -20.16 13.30
CA SER A 264 4.45 -20.55 12.53
C SER A 264 5.68 -20.85 13.40
N ASN A 265 5.70 -20.41 14.65
CA ASN A 265 6.74 -20.71 15.63
C ASN A 265 6.34 -21.80 16.65
N SER A 266 5.17 -22.41 16.50
CA SER A 266 4.69 -23.48 17.39
C SER A 266 4.65 -24.80 16.66
N THR A 267 5.10 -25.87 17.32
CA THR A 267 4.95 -27.26 16.86
C THR A 267 3.71 -27.95 17.48
N ASP A 268 3.04 -27.26 18.41
CA ASP A 268 1.84 -27.76 19.10
C ASP A 268 0.59 -27.38 18.31
N ASN A 269 -0.05 -28.40 17.73
CA ASN A 269 -1.28 -28.26 16.94
C ASN A 269 -2.49 -27.88 17.82
N GLU A 270 -2.55 -28.39 19.06
CA GLU A 270 -3.67 -28.08 19.96
C GLU A 270 -3.64 -26.62 20.42
N TYR A 271 -2.44 -26.13 20.76
CA TYR A 271 -2.22 -24.71 21.06
C TYR A 271 -2.58 -23.84 19.85
N SER A 272 -2.16 -24.20 18.66
CA SER A 272 -2.44 -23.47 17.43
C SER A 272 -3.93 -23.37 17.13
N MET A 273 -4.67 -24.46 17.34
CA MET A 273 -6.11 -24.51 17.16
C MET A 273 -6.87 -23.65 18.20
N ARG A 274 -6.52 -23.76 19.46
CA ARG A 274 -7.11 -22.95 20.55
C ARG A 274 -6.81 -21.47 20.36
N LEU A 275 -5.60 -21.12 19.94
CA LEU A 275 -5.22 -19.73 19.66
C LEU A 275 -6.02 -19.18 18.49
N THR A 276 -6.22 -19.95 17.43
CA THR A 276 -7.01 -19.57 16.25
C THR A 276 -8.46 -19.31 16.65
N GLU A 277 -9.08 -20.23 17.38
CA GLU A 277 -10.45 -20.07 17.84
C GLU A 277 -10.63 -18.82 18.70
N LYS A 278 -9.76 -18.62 19.68
CA LYS A 278 -9.80 -17.45 20.57
C LYS A 278 -9.65 -16.14 19.81
N LEU A 279 -8.66 -16.05 18.90
CA LEU A 279 -8.40 -14.82 18.15
C LEU A 279 -9.48 -14.54 17.12
N THR A 280 -10.08 -15.57 16.51
CA THR A 280 -11.24 -15.41 15.62
C THR A 280 -12.45 -14.86 16.38
N LYS A 281 -12.76 -15.36 17.57
CA LYS A 281 -13.83 -14.83 18.42
C LYS A 281 -13.60 -13.36 18.77
N VAL A 282 -12.35 -13.00 19.12
CA VAL A 282 -11.98 -11.61 19.42
C VAL A 282 -12.12 -10.72 18.18
N ALA A 283 -11.66 -11.18 17.02
CA ALA A 283 -11.78 -10.44 15.76
C ALA A 283 -13.25 -10.21 15.39
N LEU A 284 -14.10 -11.23 15.47
CA LEU A 284 -15.54 -11.13 15.22
C LEU A 284 -16.21 -10.16 16.18
N PHE A 285 -15.91 -10.24 17.47
CA PHE A 285 -16.49 -9.36 18.47
C PHE A 285 -16.12 -7.87 18.23
N ILE A 286 -14.84 -7.59 17.98
CA ILE A 286 -14.38 -6.23 17.69
C ILE A 286 -15.01 -5.72 16.39
N SER A 287 -15.01 -6.54 15.33
CA SER A 287 -15.61 -6.14 14.05
C SER A 287 -17.10 -5.85 14.20
N PHE A 288 -17.83 -6.66 14.96
CA PHE A 288 -19.24 -6.44 15.23
C PHE A 288 -19.48 -5.12 15.98
N LEU A 289 -18.69 -4.82 17.03
CA LEU A 289 -18.79 -3.54 17.74
C LEU A 289 -18.55 -2.34 16.82
N VAL A 290 -17.53 -2.42 15.95
CA VAL A 290 -17.22 -1.32 15.01
C VAL A 290 -18.34 -1.17 13.98
N ILE A 291 -18.91 -2.27 13.47
CA ILE A 291 -20.09 -2.22 12.57
C ILE A 291 -21.29 -1.56 13.25
N CYS A 292 -21.56 -1.90 14.50
CA CYS A 292 -22.63 -1.25 15.27
C CYS A 292 -22.40 0.26 15.42
N VAL A 293 -21.16 0.67 15.69
CA VAL A 293 -20.81 2.10 15.76
C VAL A 293 -21.03 2.78 14.41
N VAL A 294 -20.56 2.17 13.33
CA VAL A 294 -20.73 2.70 11.96
C VAL A 294 -22.20 2.80 11.57
N ALA A 295 -23.03 1.83 11.96
CA ALA A 295 -24.47 1.82 11.69
C ALA A 295 -25.26 2.94 12.40
N ILE A 296 -24.72 3.46 13.51
CA ILE A 296 -25.33 4.58 14.27
C ILE A 296 -24.94 5.95 13.68
N ILE A 297 -23.87 6.01 12.87
CA ILE A 297 -23.42 7.26 12.26
C ILE A 297 -24.47 7.76 11.26
N PRO A 298 -24.92 9.03 11.37
CA PRO A 298 -25.93 9.58 10.47
C PRO A 298 -25.48 9.57 9.00
N THR A 299 -26.43 9.36 8.09
CA THR A 299 -26.19 9.33 6.65
C THR A 299 -25.47 10.57 6.13
N ASN A 300 -25.70 11.74 6.73
CA ASN A 300 -25.01 12.99 6.42
C ASN A 300 -23.50 12.93 6.61
N PHE A 301 -22.98 12.00 7.40
CA PHE A 301 -21.54 11.79 7.59
C PHE A 301 -20.90 11.12 6.36
N TYR A 302 -21.67 10.38 5.56
CA TYR A 302 -21.19 9.67 4.37
C TYR A 302 -21.26 10.49 3.08
N THR A 303 -22.02 11.61 3.11
CA THR A 303 -22.27 12.47 1.95
C THR A 303 -21.41 13.74 1.93
N TRP A 304 -20.41 13.81 2.79
CA TRP A 304 -19.47 14.97 2.85
C TRP A 304 -18.41 14.89 1.76
#